data_4798183977ca422671e3af0bc04b52a5
#
_entry.id   4798183977ca422671e3af0bc04b52a5
#
_cell.length_a   1.000
_cell.length_b   1.000
_cell.length_c   1.000
_cell.angle_alpha   90.00
_cell.angle_beta   90.00
_cell.angle_gamma   90.00
#
_symmetry.space_group_name_H-M   'P 1'
#
loop_
_entity.id
_entity.type
_entity.pdbx_description
1 polymer ?
#
loop_
_entity_poly.entity_id
_entity_poly.type
_entity_poly.pdbx_seq_one_letter_code
_entity_poly.pdbx_strand_id
1 'polypeptide(L)'
;MITAKELHNKLKDIRMGNPLCQFTEQNCENLLPIIQRIEELKLEKNAIILAHNYVAPQILYSVADHTGDSYGLAKKARESNAAVIVFASVRFMAETAKILNPDKVVLDPNPDGGCTLADGITAEDVKNLRTQFPDHTFVCYINTTAEVKALCDTCVTSSNVYKVIERIKNDKIYFLPDRLMGENVKKYFKKNGLEKEIELYDGTCYVHEEYQPESVDQVRK
;
A
#
# COMPACT_ATOMS: atom_id res chain seq x y z
N MET A 1 25.89 12.80 2.90
CA MET A 1 24.96 13.28 1.85
C MET A 1 25.36 12.66 0.52
N ILE A 2 24.39 12.28 -0.29
CA ILE A 2 24.64 11.70 -1.62
C ILE A 2 25.17 12.77 -2.58
N THR A 3 26.10 12.41 -3.46
CA THR A 3 26.59 13.29 -4.53
C THR A 3 25.76 13.11 -5.80
N ALA A 4 25.81 14.07 -6.74
CA ALA A 4 25.12 13.97 -8.03
C ALA A 4 25.55 12.72 -8.80
N LYS A 5 26.85 12.44 -8.82
CA LYS A 5 27.43 11.27 -9.49
C LYS A 5 26.95 9.94 -8.86
N GLU A 6 26.88 9.86 -7.53
CA GLU A 6 26.36 8.69 -6.83
C GLU A 6 24.87 8.48 -7.11
N LEU A 7 24.08 9.55 -7.09
CA LEU A 7 22.66 9.51 -7.42
C LEU A 7 22.45 9.11 -8.88
N HIS A 8 23.19 9.72 -9.81
CA HIS A 8 23.15 9.36 -11.22
C HIS A 8 23.50 7.89 -11.45
N ASN A 9 24.56 7.37 -10.81
CA ASN A 9 24.92 5.96 -10.93
C ASN A 9 23.82 4.99 -10.48
N LYS A 10 22.98 5.38 -9.51
CA LYS A 10 21.82 4.59 -9.06
C LYS A 10 20.63 4.68 -10.02
N LEU A 11 20.49 5.78 -10.74
CA LEU A 11 19.29 6.12 -11.51
C LEU A 11 19.44 5.94 -13.03
N LYS A 12 20.66 6.02 -13.58
CA LYS A 12 20.92 6.08 -15.03
C LYS A 12 20.33 4.93 -15.85
N ASP A 13 20.23 3.74 -15.25
CA ASP A 13 19.72 2.54 -15.93
C ASP A 13 18.22 2.30 -15.66
N ILE A 14 17.58 3.15 -14.86
CA ILE A 14 16.15 3.03 -14.55
C ILE A 14 15.35 3.59 -15.71
N ARG A 15 14.55 2.73 -16.34
CA ARG A 15 13.62 3.11 -17.40
C ARG A 15 12.31 3.62 -16.78
N MET A 16 12.03 4.89 -16.98
CA MET A 16 10.71 5.44 -16.71
C MET A 16 9.77 5.11 -17.88
N GLY A 17 8.48 4.97 -17.62
CA GLY A 17 7.49 4.70 -18.68
C GLY A 17 7.46 5.77 -19.80
N ASN A 18 7.89 7.00 -19.50
CA ASN A 18 8.13 8.04 -20.50
C ASN A 18 9.63 8.05 -20.87
N PRO A 19 10.01 7.77 -22.13
CA PRO A 19 11.41 7.77 -22.56
C PRO A 19 12.11 9.14 -22.48
N LEU A 20 11.35 10.24 -22.33
CA LEU A 20 11.90 11.58 -22.09
C LEU A 20 12.32 11.81 -20.64
N CYS A 21 11.87 10.96 -19.71
CA CYS A 21 12.26 11.02 -18.31
C CYS A 21 13.56 10.23 -18.10
N GLN A 22 14.69 10.86 -18.43
CA GLN A 22 16.01 10.31 -18.20
C GLN A 22 16.69 11.00 -17.02
N PHE A 23 17.37 10.23 -16.19
CA PHE A 23 18.17 10.75 -15.08
C PHE A 23 19.58 11.06 -15.56
N THR A 24 19.81 12.27 -16.09
CA THR A 24 21.14 12.76 -16.41
C THR A 24 21.87 13.21 -15.13
N GLU A 25 23.20 13.31 -15.19
CA GLU A 25 24.00 13.82 -14.06
C GLU A 25 23.58 15.27 -13.71
N GLN A 26 23.31 16.10 -14.72
CA GLN A 26 22.79 17.47 -14.53
C GLN A 26 21.43 17.48 -13.81
N ASN A 27 20.52 16.56 -14.15
CA ASN A 27 19.24 16.46 -13.44
C ASN A 27 19.46 16.05 -11.98
N CYS A 28 20.42 15.19 -11.72
CA CYS A 28 20.77 14.80 -10.35
C CYS A 28 21.39 15.97 -9.57
N GLU A 29 22.25 16.79 -10.20
CA GLU A 29 22.78 18.03 -9.59
C GLU A 29 21.67 18.97 -9.17
N ASN A 30 20.66 19.16 -10.03
CA ASN A 30 19.52 20.04 -9.75
C ASN A 30 18.66 19.58 -8.58
N LEU A 31 18.70 18.29 -8.24
CA LEU A 31 17.98 17.72 -7.08
C LEU A 31 18.73 17.90 -5.77
N LEU A 32 20.05 18.07 -5.79
CA LEU A 32 20.87 18.09 -4.56
C LEU A 32 20.43 19.16 -3.53
N PRO A 33 20.10 20.41 -3.90
CA PRO A 33 19.65 21.39 -2.91
C PRO A 33 18.37 20.98 -2.19
N ILE A 34 17.43 20.34 -2.91
CA ILE A 34 16.17 19.83 -2.35
C ILE A 34 16.45 18.65 -1.42
N ILE A 35 17.29 17.70 -1.86
CA ILE A 35 17.70 16.55 -1.07
C ILE A 35 18.36 17.01 0.24
N GLN A 36 19.30 17.95 0.15
CA GLN A 36 19.98 18.49 1.32
C GLN A 36 18.97 19.11 2.30
N ARG A 37 18.03 19.92 1.80
CA ARG A 37 17.03 20.56 2.68
C ARG A 37 16.11 19.54 3.33
N ILE A 38 15.75 18.47 2.63
CA ILE A 38 14.96 17.35 3.20
C ILE A 38 15.75 16.67 4.33
N GLU A 39 17.03 16.36 4.13
CA GLU A 39 17.86 15.71 5.15
C GLU A 39 18.03 16.62 6.40
N GLU A 40 18.19 17.94 6.22
CA GLU A 40 18.19 18.89 7.33
C GLU A 40 16.87 18.86 8.11
N LEU A 41 15.73 18.90 7.40
CA LEU A 41 14.40 18.83 8.01
C LEU A 41 14.14 17.52 8.75
N LYS A 42 14.62 16.40 8.24
CA LYS A 42 14.54 15.11 8.93
C LYS A 42 15.21 15.17 10.30
N LEU A 43 16.40 15.78 10.38
CA LEU A 43 17.11 15.98 11.65
C LEU A 43 16.38 16.97 12.57
N GLU A 44 15.99 18.14 12.03
CA GLU A 44 15.30 19.20 12.78
C GLU A 44 13.98 18.69 13.41
N LYS A 45 13.25 17.84 12.71
CA LYS A 45 11.92 17.38 13.10
C LYS A 45 11.91 15.99 13.76
N ASN A 46 13.06 15.37 13.93
CA ASN A 46 13.15 13.96 14.32
C ASN A 46 12.22 13.09 13.45
N ALA A 47 12.42 13.19 12.13
CA ALA A 47 11.56 12.57 11.12
C ALA A 47 12.27 11.48 10.33
N ILE A 48 11.50 10.50 9.86
CA ILE A 48 11.93 9.52 8.86
C ILE A 48 11.02 9.55 7.65
N ILE A 49 11.56 9.16 6.50
CA ILE A 49 10.82 9.00 5.25
C ILE A 49 10.72 7.51 4.93
N LEU A 50 9.50 7.01 4.88
CA LEU A 50 9.16 5.67 4.46
C LEU A 50 8.59 5.75 3.04
N ALA A 51 9.20 5.06 2.08
CA ALA A 51 8.81 5.14 0.68
C ALA A 51 8.40 3.78 0.13
N HIS A 52 7.20 3.70 -0.44
CA HIS A 52 6.75 2.48 -1.10
C HIS A 52 7.52 2.26 -2.41
N ASN A 53 7.79 0.99 -2.75
CA ASN A 53 8.63 0.61 -3.89
C ASN A 53 8.19 1.17 -5.25
N TYR A 54 6.95 1.63 -5.39
CA TYR A 54 6.44 2.21 -6.66
C TYR A 54 6.62 3.73 -6.78
N VAL A 55 7.07 4.43 -5.72
CA VAL A 55 7.26 5.88 -5.82
C VAL A 55 8.45 6.22 -6.71
N ALA A 56 8.52 7.48 -7.10
CA ALA A 56 9.55 7.95 -8.02
C ALA A 56 10.97 7.56 -7.56
N PRO A 57 11.80 6.98 -8.45
CA PRO A 57 13.11 6.44 -8.10
C PRO A 57 14.03 7.43 -7.39
N GLN A 58 13.96 8.72 -7.75
CA GLN A 58 14.75 9.75 -7.09
C GLN A 58 14.43 9.87 -5.59
N ILE A 59 13.19 9.59 -5.16
CA ILE A 59 12.83 9.56 -3.74
C ILE A 59 13.43 8.32 -3.07
N LEU A 60 13.26 7.14 -3.71
CA LEU A 60 13.75 5.87 -3.18
C LEU A 60 15.26 5.86 -2.96
N TYR A 61 16.02 6.44 -3.89
CA TYR A 61 17.47 6.36 -3.89
C TYR A 61 18.17 7.59 -3.29
N SER A 62 17.43 8.58 -2.81
CA SER A 62 18.03 9.77 -2.19
C SER A 62 17.60 9.99 -0.74
N VAL A 63 16.31 10.23 -0.47
CA VAL A 63 15.81 10.71 0.83
C VAL A 63 15.08 9.67 1.67
N ALA A 64 14.70 8.52 1.08
CA ALA A 64 14.02 7.46 1.80
C ALA A 64 14.95 6.77 2.81
N ASP A 65 14.51 6.64 4.05
CA ASP A 65 15.22 5.87 5.09
C ASP A 65 14.92 4.38 4.98
N HIS A 66 13.69 4.03 4.60
CA HIS A 66 13.28 2.66 4.33
C HIS A 66 12.39 2.60 3.10
N THR A 67 12.59 1.54 2.31
CA THR A 67 11.75 1.20 1.16
C THR A 67 11.13 -0.17 1.35
N GLY A 68 9.94 -0.40 0.79
CA GLY A 68 9.26 -1.68 0.96
C GLY A 68 7.79 -1.66 0.53
N ASP A 69 7.05 -2.65 1.01
CA ASP A 69 5.60 -2.75 0.87
C ASP A 69 4.86 -2.03 2.00
N SER A 70 3.52 -1.92 1.85
CA SER A 70 2.65 -1.18 2.78
C SER A 70 2.78 -1.63 4.23
N TYR A 71 2.71 -2.94 4.48
CA TYR A 71 2.71 -3.47 5.84
C TYR A 71 4.11 -3.45 6.46
N GLY A 72 5.13 -3.82 5.68
CA GLY A 72 6.52 -3.78 6.11
C GLY A 72 6.96 -2.38 6.53
N LEU A 73 6.57 -1.35 5.74
CA LEU A 73 6.86 0.05 6.07
C LEU A 73 6.10 0.53 7.31
N ALA A 74 4.82 0.17 7.47
CA ALA A 74 4.06 0.52 8.66
C ALA A 74 4.66 -0.10 9.94
N LYS A 75 5.23 -1.31 9.83
CA LYS A 75 5.98 -1.95 10.90
C LYS A 75 7.29 -1.22 11.20
N LYS A 76 8.03 -0.82 10.16
CA LYS A 76 9.24 0.02 10.32
C LYS A 76 8.94 1.35 11.01
N ALA A 77 7.79 1.97 10.67
CA ALA A 77 7.30 3.14 11.38
C ALA A 77 7.19 2.92 12.89
N ARG A 78 6.66 1.76 13.29
CA ARG A 78 6.50 1.39 14.71
C ARG A 78 7.84 1.13 15.41
N GLU A 79 8.79 0.52 14.72
CA GLU A 79 10.12 0.20 15.25
C GLU A 79 11.00 1.45 15.40
N SER A 80 10.70 2.52 14.70
CA SER A 80 11.46 3.76 14.70
C SER A 80 11.20 4.60 15.97
N ASN A 81 12.23 5.31 16.45
CA ASN A 81 12.11 6.34 17.50
C ASN A 81 11.76 7.74 16.95
N ALA A 82 11.53 7.88 15.65
CA ALA A 82 11.15 9.16 15.05
C ALA A 82 9.77 9.61 15.54
N ALA A 83 9.64 10.90 15.79
CA ALA A 83 8.39 11.54 16.19
C ALA A 83 7.48 11.81 14.97
N VAL A 84 8.10 12.00 13.80
CA VAL A 84 7.41 12.30 12.55
C VAL A 84 7.75 11.24 11.52
N ILE A 85 6.74 10.76 10.83
CA ILE A 85 6.85 9.80 9.72
C ILE A 85 6.30 10.47 8.47
N VAL A 86 7.11 10.65 7.45
CA VAL A 86 6.65 11.03 6.11
C VAL A 86 6.46 9.74 5.32
N PHE A 87 5.22 9.44 4.95
CA PHE A 87 4.90 8.19 4.26
C PHE A 87 4.70 8.47 2.76
N ALA A 88 5.76 8.35 1.98
CA ALA A 88 5.74 8.56 0.54
C ALA A 88 5.08 7.36 -0.16
N SER A 89 3.77 7.45 -0.36
CA SER A 89 2.93 6.43 -1.00
C SER A 89 1.54 7.01 -1.31
N VAL A 90 0.52 6.16 -1.41
CA VAL A 90 -0.90 6.55 -1.49
C VAL A 90 -1.52 6.67 -0.10
N ARG A 91 -2.55 7.51 0.01
CA ARG A 91 -3.20 7.92 1.27
C ARG A 91 -3.49 6.77 2.25
N PHE A 92 -4.15 5.68 1.81
CA PHE A 92 -4.54 4.59 2.72
C PHE A 92 -3.36 3.94 3.45
N MET A 93 -2.13 4.02 2.88
CA MET A 93 -0.93 3.49 3.52
C MET A 93 -0.45 4.41 4.64
N ALA A 94 -0.49 5.73 4.44
CA ALA A 94 -0.22 6.71 5.50
C ALA A 94 -1.25 6.58 6.64
N GLU A 95 -2.54 6.41 6.31
CA GLU A 95 -3.59 6.12 7.29
C GLU A 95 -3.31 4.84 8.09
N THR A 96 -2.91 3.76 7.40
CA THR A 96 -2.52 2.50 8.06
C THR A 96 -1.33 2.69 8.99
N ALA A 97 -0.33 3.46 8.56
CA ALA A 97 0.81 3.80 9.40
C ALA A 97 0.37 4.60 10.64
N LYS A 98 -0.58 5.54 10.49
CA LYS A 98 -1.14 6.31 11.62
C LYS A 98 -1.93 5.43 12.59
N ILE A 99 -2.73 4.48 12.11
CA ILE A 99 -3.45 3.52 12.96
C ILE A 99 -2.48 2.71 13.82
N LEU A 100 -1.36 2.28 13.26
CA LEU A 100 -0.36 1.48 13.96
C LEU A 100 0.59 2.32 14.84
N ASN A 101 0.59 3.64 14.67
CA ASN A 101 1.45 4.60 15.38
C ASN A 101 0.65 5.82 15.86
N PRO A 102 -0.33 5.64 16.75
CA PRO A 102 -1.27 6.70 17.14
C PRO A 102 -0.60 7.92 17.78
N ASP A 103 0.53 7.72 18.44
CA ASP A 103 1.27 8.77 19.14
C ASP A 103 2.21 9.58 18.24
N LYS A 104 2.48 9.10 17.01
CA LYS A 104 3.38 9.75 16.06
C LYS A 104 2.62 10.66 15.09
N VAL A 105 3.28 11.69 14.60
CA VAL A 105 2.78 12.48 13.48
C VAL A 105 3.08 11.70 12.20
N VAL A 106 2.05 11.39 11.41
CA VAL A 106 2.20 10.76 10.09
C VAL A 106 1.74 11.75 9.04
N LEU A 107 2.62 12.05 8.10
CA LEU A 107 2.40 12.99 7.01
C LEU A 107 2.29 12.24 5.68
N ASP A 108 1.26 12.56 4.93
CA ASP A 108 1.10 12.18 3.53
C ASP A 108 1.58 13.37 2.67
N PRO A 109 2.69 13.22 1.92
CA PRO A 109 3.24 14.33 1.13
C PRO A 109 2.45 14.60 -0.15
N ASN A 110 1.55 13.72 -0.55
CA ASN A 110 0.70 13.86 -1.73
C ASN A 110 -0.76 13.52 -1.42
N PRO A 111 -1.53 14.45 -0.87
CA PRO A 111 -2.92 14.22 -0.47
C PRO A 111 -3.85 13.84 -1.64
N ASP A 112 -3.45 14.13 -2.89
CA ASP A 112 -4.17 13.74 -4.10
C ASP A 112 -3.79 12.34 -4.61
N GLY A 113 -2.80 11.71 -3.97
CA GLY A 113 -2.34 10.36 -4.27
C GLY A 113 -3.33 9.31 -3.75
N GLY A 114 -4.39 9.03 -4.53
CA GLY A 114 -5.41 8.04 -4.23
C GLY A 114 -5.07 6.63 -4.74
N CYS A 115 -5.96 5.69 -4.39
CA CYS A 115 -5.97 4.32 -4.92
C CYS A 115 -7.39 3.99 -5.33
N THR A 116 -7.62 3.75 -6.63
CA THR A 116 -8.98 3.50 -7.17
C THR A 116 -9.72 2.36 -6.46
N LEU A 117 -8.98 1.35 -5.99
CA LEU A 117 -9.56 0.26 -5.22
C LEU A 117 -9.96 0.72 -3.81
N ALA A 118 -9.08 1.48 -3.13
CA ALA A 118 -9.35 1.96 -1.77
C ALA A 118 -10.46 3.02 -1.75
N ASP A 119 -10.52 3.85 -2.78
CA ASP A 119 -11.47 4.95 -2.92
C ASP A 119 -12.82 4.47 -3.53
N GLY A 120 -12.88 3.23 -4.03
CA GLY A 120 -14.07 2.61 -4.64
C GLY A 120 -15.10 2.07 -3.65
N ILE A 121 -14.87 2.19 -2.34
CA ILE A 121 -15.80 1.81 -1.29
C ILE A 121 -15.77 2.85 -0.17
N THR A 122 -16.95 3.21 0.33
CA THR A 122 -17.12 4.19 1.39
C THR A 122 -17.49 3.55 2.72
N ALA A 123 -17.34 4.29 3.83
CA ALA A 123 -17.83 3.87 5.13
C ALA A 123 -19.35 3.66 5.14
N GLU A 124 -20.09 4.45 4.35
CA GLU A 124 -21.56 4.31 4.25
C GLU A 124 -21.94 2.99 3.53
N ASP A 125 -21.21 2.61 2.49
CA ASP A 125 -21.42 1.31 1.84
C ASP A 125 -21.25 0.17 2.83
N VAL A 126 -20.20 0.20 3.66
CA VAL A 126 -19.96 -0.83 4.66
C VAL A 126 -21.08 -0.89 5.72
N LYS A 127 -21.61 0.26 6.18
CA LYS A 127 -22.74 0.29 7.10
C LYS A 127 -23.99 -0.35 6.49
N ASN A 128 -24.29 -0.03 5.24
CA ASN A 128 -25.41 -0.61 4.50
C ASN A 128 -25.24 -2.12 4.32
N LEU A 129 -24.05 -2.57 3.97
CA LEU A 129 -23.72 -3.99 3.85
C LEU A 129 -23.85 -4.72 5.20
N ARG A 130 -23.40 -4.13 6.30
CA ARG A 130 -23.57 -4.72 7.63
C ARG A 130 -25.04 -4.90 8.02
N THR A 131 -25.91 -4.02 7.55
CA THR A 131 -27.37 -4.16 7.76
C THR A 131 -27.94 -5.32 6.94
N GLN A 132 -27.43 -5.54 5.72
CA GLN A 132 -27.87 -6.62 4.83
C GLN A 132 -27.27 -7.99 5.24
N PHE A 133 -26.07 -8.00 5.79
CA PHE A 133 -25.30 -9.18 6.16
C PHE A 133 -24.92 -9.17 7.65
N PRO A 134 -25.89 -9.11 8.58
CA PRO A 134 -25.62 -8.89 10.01
C PRO A 134 -24.82 -10.03 10.67
N ASP A 135 -24.93 -11.24 10.13
CA ASP A 135 -24.26 -12.44 10.65
C ASP A 135 -22.85 -12.67 10.09
N HIS A 136 -22.37 -11.82 9.16
CA HIS A 136 -21.09 -11.98 8.51
C HIS A 136 -19.96 -11.28 9.29
N THR A 137 -18.79 -11.89 9.28
CA THR A 137 -17.55 -11.23 9.67
C THR A 137 -17.00 -10.46 8.47
N PHE A 138 -16.83 -9.15 8.64
CA PHE A 138 -16.34 -8.27 7.59
C PHE A 138 -14.82 -8.24 7.58
N VAL A 139 -14.25 -8.71 6.48
CA VAL A 139 -12.81 -8.77 6.25
C VAL A 139 -12.44 -7.78 5.16
N CYS A 140 -11.67 -6.75 5.51
CA CYS A 140 -11.20 -5.79 4.51
C CYS A 140 -9.75 -6.09 4.08
N TYR A 141 -9.52 -5.97 2.78
CA TYR A 141 -8.16 -5.88 2.26
C TYR A 141 -7.53 -4.55 2.67
N ILE A 142 -6.22 -4.52 2.89
CA ILE A 142 -5.49 -3.35 3.39
C ILE A 142 -5.65 -2.09 2.50
N ASN A 143 -5.96 -2.28 1.21
CA ASN A 143 -6.26 -1.20 0.28
C ASN A 143 -7.69 -0.67 0.49
N THR A 144 -7.91 -0.08 1.64
CA THR A 144 -9.14 0.61 2.06
C THR A 144 -8.77 1.82 2.92
N THR A 145 -9.68 2.79 3.04
CA THR A 145 -9.50 3.95 3.91
C THR A 145 -9.57 3.56 5.39
N ALA A 146 -9.08 4.43 6.27
CA ALA A 146 -9.19 4.23 7.73
C ALA A 146 -10.66 4.12 8.19
N GLU A 147 -11.55 4.90 7.59
CA GLU A 147 -12.99 4.88 7.90
C GLU A 147 -13.64 3.53 7.57
N VAL A 148 -13.28 2.94 6.43
CA VAL A 148 -13.74 1.60 6.03
C VAL A 148 -13.17 0.55 6.98
N LYS A 149 -11.86 0.62 7.30
CA LYS A 149 -11.21 -0.30 8.25
C LYS A 149 -11.88 -0.29 9.62
N ALA A 150 -12.29 0.90 10.11
CA ALA A 150 -12.95 1.06 11.40
C ALA A 150 -14.31 0.34 11.49
N LEU A 151 -14.94 0.06 10.36
CA LEU A 151 -16.21 -0.66 10.25
C LEU A 151 -16.04 -2.16 9.93
N CYS A 152 -14.81 -2.65 9.79
CA CYS A 152 -14.52 -4.05 9.52
C CYS A 152 -14.01 -4.77 10.77
N ASP A 153 -14.22 -6.07 10.86
CA ASP A 153 -13.81 -6.87 12.03
C ASP A 153 -12.32 -7.26 11.95
N THR A 154 -11.78 -7.34 10.75
CA THR A 154 -10.34 -7.60 10.53
C THR A 154 -9.86 -7.05 9.21
N CYS A 155 -8.56 -6.77 9.14
CA CYS A 155 -7.88 -6.30 7.94
C CYS A 155 -6.79 -7.30 7.53
N VAL A 156 -6.69 -7.58 6.22
CA VAL A 156 -5.76 -8.55 5.66
C VAL A 156 -4.90 -7.95 4.55
N THR A 157 -3.78 -8.60 4.27
CA THR A 157 -2.91 -8.31 3.12
C THR A 157 -2.92 -9.50 2.15
N SER A 158 -2.41 -9.32 0.94
CA SER A 158 -2.24 -10.41 -0.03
C SER A 158 -1.41 -11.58 0.51
N SER A 159 -0.47 -11.32 1.42
CA SER A 159 0.42 -12.34 1.99
C SER A 159 -0.22 -13.18 3.11
N ASN A 160 -1.27 -12.68 3.78
CA ASN A 160 -1.84 -13.32 4.96
C ASN A 160 -3.33 -13.68 4.87
N VAL A 161 -4.03 -13.25 3.82
CA VAL A 161 -5.49 -13.37 3.68
C VAL A 161 -6.02 -14.79 3.94
N TYR A 162 -5.41 -15.81 3.35
CA TYR A 162 -5.83 -17.20 3.51
C TYR A 162 -5.74 -17.66 4.97
N LYS A 163 -4.60 -17.43 5.61
CA LYS A 163 -4.34 -17.84 7.00
C LYS A 163 -5.22 -17.09 8.00
N VAL A 164 -5.53 -15.83 7.72
CA VAL A 164 -6.40 -15.03 8.60
C VAL A 164 -7.82 -15.50 8.50
N ILE A 165 -8.38 -15.65 7.28
CA ILE A 165 -9.77 -16.09 7.08
C ILE A 165 -9.97 -17.52 7.60
N GLU A 166 -9.00 -18.42 7.43
CA GLU A 166 -9.05 -19.78 7.99
C GLU A 166 -9.24 -19.79 9.51
N ARG A 167 -8.64 -18.82 10.22
CA ARG A 167 -8.71 -18.71 11.69
C ARG A 167 -9.96 -18.00 12.22
N ILE A 168 -10.72 -17.34 11.36
CA ILE A 168 -11.99 -16.72 11.76
C ILE A 168 -12.98 -17.83 12.11
N LYS A 169 -13.55 -17.76 13.32
CA LYS A 169 -14.50 -18.79 13.80
C LYS A 169 -15.82 -18.80 13.05
N ASN A 170 -16.27 -17.61 12.62
CA ASN A 170 -17.49 -17.47 11.83
C ASN A 170 -17.27 -18.04 10.42
N ASP A 171 -18.22 -18.86 9.95
CA ASP A 171 -18.13 -19.42 8.61
C ASP A 171 -18.67 -18.47 7.54
N LYS A 172 -19.42 -17.44 7.95
CA LYS A 172 -19.93 -16.40 7.07
C LYS A 172 -18.98 -15.20 7.05
N ILE A 173 -18.39 -14.96 5.89
CA ILE A 173 -17.41 -13.90 5.65
C ILE A 173 -17.96 -12.94 4.59
N TYR A 174 -17.85 -11.64 4.83
CA TYR A 174 -18.01 -10.62 3.80
C TYR A 174 -16.63 -10.03 3.48
N PHE A 175 -16.14 -10.23 2.26
CA PHE A 175 -14.81 -9.76 1.86
C PHE A 175 -14.92 -8.52 0.95
N LEU A 176 -14.15 -7.49 1.26
CA LEU A 176 -14.12 -6.22 0.55
C LEU A 176 -12.69 -5.64 0.46
N PRO A 177 -12.38 -4.69 -0.44
CA PRO A 177 -13.18 -4.26 -1.57
C PRO A 177 -12.85 -5.04 -2.86
N ASP A 178 -11.78 -5.84 -2.90
CA ASP A 178 -11.23 -6.48 -4.10
C ASP A 178 -11.95 -7.80 -4.43
N ARG A 179 -12.86 -7.75 -5.41
CA ARG A 179 -13.61 -8.93 -5.89
C ARG A 179 -12.67 -10.02 -6.40
N LEU A 180 -11.66 -9.66 -7.20
CA LEU A 180 -10.75 -10.65 -7.80
C LEU A 180 -9.92 -11.39 -6.74
N MET A 181 -9.45 -10.67 -5.72
CA MET A 181 -8.81 -11.31 -4.57
C MET A 181 -9.79 -12.22 -3.82
N GLY A 182 -11.01 -11.75 -3.58
CA GLY A 182 -12.05 -12.53 -2.92
C GLY A 182 -12.41 -13.81 -3.68
N GLU A 183 -12.50 -13.76 -5.01
CA GLU A 183 -12.69 -14.95 -5.84
C GLU A 183 -11.53 -15.95 -5.71
N ASN A 184 -10.29 -15.45 -5.62
CA ASN A 184 -9.15 -16.33 -5.38
C ASN A 184 -9.19 -16.95 -3.99
N VAL A 185 -9.67 -16.23 -2.99
CA VAL A 185 -9.90 -16.76 -1.64
C VAL A 185 -10.97 -17.87 -1.70
N LYS A 186 -12.11 -17.65 -2.35
CA LYS A 186 -13.15 -18.70 -2.55
C LYS A 186 -12.56 -19.94 -3.21
N LYS A 187 -11.80 -19.78 -4.29
CA LYS A 187 -11.15 -20.89 -5.02
C LYS A 187 -10.17 -21.66 -4.13
N TYR A 188 -9.38 -20.96 -3.34
CA TYR A 188 -8.43 -21.56 -2.40
C TYR A 188 -9.15 -22.43 -1.36
N PHE A 189 -10.19 -21.89 -0.71
CA PHE A 189 -10.95 -22.59 0.32
C PHE A 189 -11.62 -23.83 -0.25
N LYS A 190 -12.30 -23.70 -1.39
CA LYS A 190 -12.92 -24.86 -2.08
C LYS A 190 -11.90 -25.94 -2.43
N LYS A 191 -10.72 -25.57 -2.94
CA LYS A 191 -9.65 -26.51 -3.32
C LYS A 191 -9.10 -27.28 -2.11
N ASN A 192 -9.08 -26.65 -0.93
CA ASN A 192 -8.53 -27.24 0.29
C ASN A 192 -9.60 -27.90 1.19
N GLY A 193 -10.85 -28.02 0.71
CA GLY A 193 -11.94 -28.62 1.48
C GLY A 193 -12.34 -27.84 2.73
N LEU A 194 -12.09 -26.53 2.74
CA LEU A 194 -12.46 -25.63 3.82
C LEU A 194 -13.80 -24.98 3.49
N GLU A 195 -14.78 -25.19 4.36
CA GLU A 195 -16.13 -24.66 4.18
C GLU A 195 -16.24 -23.27 4.81
N LYS A 196 -16.30 -22.24 3.95
CA LYS A 196 -16.59 -20.85 4.31
C LYS A 196 -17.57 -20.28 3.29
N GLU A 197 -18.65 -19.67 3.77
CA GLU A 197 -19.57 -18.89 2.97
C GLU A 197 -18.96 -17.47 2.83
N ILE A 198 -18.46 -17.14 1.64
CA ILE A 198 -17.76 -15.87 1.42
C ILE A 198 -18.55 -15.03 0.43
N GLU A 199 -19.13 -13.93 0.92
CA GLU A 199 -19.73 -12.90 0.09
C GLU A 199 -18.68 -11.85 -0.28
N LEU A 200 -18.82 -11.24 -1.47
CA LEU A 200 -17.84 -10.34 -2.04
C LEU A 200 -18.48 -9.00 -2.35
N TYR A 201 -17.75 -7.94 -2.04
CA TYR A 201 -18.02 -6.63 -2.60
C TYR A 201 -17.64 -6.59 -4.08
N ASP A 202 -18.43 -5.94 -4.93
CA ASP A 202 -18.18 -5.84 -6.37
C ASP A 202 -17.25 -4.67 -6.69
N GLY A 203 -16.12 -4.58 -5.99
CA GLY A 203 -15.06 -3.60 -6.24
C GLY A 203 -13.90 -4.23 -6.97
N THR A 204 -13.28 -3.47 -7.87
CA THR A 204 -12.16 -3.93 -8.67
C THR A 204 -11.04 -2.89 -8.74
N CYS A 205 -9.84 -3.37 -9.03
CA CYS A 205 -8.70 -2.54 -9.39
C CYS A 205 -8.47 -2.68 -10.89
N TYR A 206 -8.52 -1.57 -11.63
CA TYR A 206 -8.30 -1.61 -13.08
C TYR A 206 -6.96 -2.27 -13.45
N VAL A 207 -5.93 -2.09 -12.61
CA VAL A 207 -4.62 -2.76 -12.82
C VAL A 207 -4.74 -4.27 -12.69
N HIS A 208 -5.55 -4.78 -11.73
CA HIS A 208 -5.77 -6.22 -11.58
C HIS A 208 -6.56 -6.80 -12.76
N GLU A 209 -7.46 -6.03 -13.36
CA GLU A 209 -8.26 -6.46 -14.52
C GLU A 209 -7.45 -6.53 -15.82
N GLU A 210 -6.37 -5.75 -15.92
CA GLU A 210 -5.49 -5.75 -17.09
C GLU A 210 -4.59 -7.00 -17.18
N TYR A 211 -4.40 -7.74 -16.07
CA TYR A 211 -3.59 -8.95 -16.08
C TYR A 211 -4.32 -10.11 -16.76
N GLN A 212 -3.78 -10.54 -17.90
CA GLN A 212 -4.31 -11.69 -18.65
C GLN A 212 -3.38 -12.90 -18.47
N PRO A 213 -3.93 -14.15 -18.54
CA PRO A 213 -3.14 -15.39 -18.46
C PRO A 213 -1.99 -15.40 -19.47
N GLU A 214 -2.21 -14.88 -20.68
CA GLU A 214 -1.23 -14.79 -21.76
C GLU A 214 -0.01 -13.95 -21.37
N SER A 215 -0.21 -12.89 -20.62
CA SER A 215 0.88 -12.03 -20.11
C SER A 215 1.78 -12.81 -19.14
N VAL A 216 1.18 -13.66 -18.30
CA VAL A 216 1.91 -14.53 -17.37
C VAL A 216 2.72 -15.58 -18.13
N ASP A 217 2.15 -16.17 -19.19
CA ASP A 217 2.81 -17.16 -20.01
C ASP A 217 3.99 -16.58 -20.82
N GLN A 218 3.89 -15.31 -21.22
CA GLN A 218 4.98 -14.60 -21.89
C GLN A 218 6.19 -14.37 -20.97
N VAL A 219 5.95 -14.06 -19.70
CA VAL A 219 7.02 -13.81 -18.72
C VAL A 219 7.70 -15.11 -18.25
N ARG A 220 7.01 -16.25 -18.35
CA ARG A 220 7.53 -17.57 -17.95
C ARG A 220 8.42 -18.24 -19.01
N LYS A 221 8.44 -17.74 -20.23
CA LYS A 221 9.31 -18.22 -21.32
C LYS A 221 10.67 -17.54 -21.28
#